data_65492eb5f362e4a8b9e17fc7521ad9ac
#
_entry.id   65492eb5f362e4a8b9e17fc7521ad9ac
#
_cell.length_a   1.000
_cell.length_b   1.000
_cell.length_c   1.000
_cell.angle_alpha   90.00
_cell.angle_beta   90.00
_cell.angle_gamma   90.00
#
_symmetry.space_group_name_H-M   'P 1'
#
loop_
_entity.id
_entity.type
_entity.pdbx_description
1 polymer ?
#
loop_
_entity_poly.entity_id
_entity_poly.type
_entity_poly.pdbx_seq_one_letter_code
_entity_poly.pdbx_strand_id
1 'polypeptide(L)'
;MFPFALSSMESMSTWYRRKKEVKKAWCHGIRVGAALLIVAGIVCGILRHVHGFSLSEYGYIFFGLAGVLYVVDAWFGFSKDWVRFMMVSLAIEENINDFAFAWKGAELVGKEGNDDNDGAKYLALVKEYVDRCYGLMMAETKEWSDMFTNQRSAAENILKGGGG
;
A
#
# COMPACT_ATOMS: atom_id res chain seq x y z
N MET A 1 -30.81 -5.18 4.69
CA MET A 1 -29.93 -4.39 3.80
C MET A 1 -28.65 -3.93 4.50
N PHE A 2 -28.73 -3.34 5.70
CA PHE A 2 -27.56 -2.89 6.48
C PHE A 2 -26.45 -3.95 6.63
N PRO A 3 -26.72 -5.19 7.10
CA PRO A 3 -25.66 -6.19 7.28
C PRO A 3 -25.01 -6.62 5.97
N PHE A 4 -25.71 -6.63 4.86
CA PHE A 4 -25.16 -6.95 3.55
C PHE A 4 -24.21 -5.86 3.05
N ALA A 5 -24.61 -4.58 3.12
CA ALA A 5 -23.78 -3.46 2.72
C ALA A 5 -22.52 -3.37 3.58
N LEU A 6 -22.70 -3.50 4.90
CA LEU A 6 -21.58 -3.47 5.85
C LEU A 6 -20.60 -4.62 5.57
N SER A 7 -21.07 -5.85 5.39
CA SER A 7 -20.20 -7.00 5.11
C SER A 7 -19.44 -6.85 3.80
N SER A 8 -20.03 -6.25 2.77
CA SER A 8 -19.36 -5.96 1.50
C SER A 8 -18.23 -4.93 1.69
N MET A 9 -18.48 -3.83 2.38
CA MET A 9 -17.46 -2.82 2.66
C MET A 9 -16.37 -3.32 3.60
N GLU A 10 -16.72 -4.11 4.63
CA GLU A 10 -15.77 -4.75 5.53
C GLU A 10 -14.88 -5.79 4.82
N SER A 11 -15.41 -6.52 3.86
CA SER A 11 -14.62 -7.45 3.06
C SER A 11 -13.56 -6.72 2.23
N MET A 12 -13.91 -5.56 1.65
CA MET A 12 -12.98 -4.69 0.92
C MET A 12 -11.89 -4.14 1.87
N SER A 13 -12.27 -3.61 3.03
CA SER A 13 -11.34 -3.12 4.05
C SER A 13 -10.39 -4.23 4.53
N THR A 14 -10.91 -5.43 4.80
CA THR A 14 -10.12 -6.58 5.24
C THR A 14 -9.11 -7.01 4.19
N TRP A 15 -9.49 -7.00 2.90
CA TRP A 15 -8.59 -7.32 1.80
C TRP A 15 -7.43 -6.30 1.72
N TYR A 16 -7.71 -5.00 1.80
CA TYR A 16 -6.70 -3.94 1.81
C TYR A 16 -5.80 -4.05 3.04
N ARG A 17 -6.36 -4.32 4.21
CA ARG A 17 -5.62 -4.48 5.47
C ARG A 17 -4.65 -5.66 5.40
N ARG A 18 -5.07 -6.80 4.84
CA ARG A 18 -4.20 -7.96 4.65
C ARG A 18 -3.05 -7.67 3.68
N LYS A 19 -3.33 -6.99 2.57
CA LYS A 19 -2.31 -6.58 1.59
C LYS A 19 -1.30 -5.61 2.20
N LYS A 20 -1.76 -4.67 3.00
CA LYS A 20 -0.94 -3.69 3.73
C LYS A 20 0.06 -4.39 4.67
N GLU A 21 -0.36 -5.37 5.46
CA GLU A 21 0.52 -6.07 6.40
C GLU A 21 1.61 -6.87 5.68
N VAL A 22 1.27 -7.56 4.59
CA VAL A 22 2.26 -8.29 3.79
C VAL A 22 3.29 -7.33 3.19
N LYS A 23 2.87 -6.22 2.58
CA LYS A 23 3.80 -5.24 1.99
C LYS A 23 4.66 -4.55 3.04
N LYS A 24 4.10 -4.25 4.22
CA LYS A 24 4.84 -3.71 5.36
C LYS A 24 5.96 -4.65 5.80
N ALA A 25 5.67 -5.94 5.92
CA ALA A 25 6.66 -6.94 6.31
C ALA A 25 7.80 -7.03 5.28
N TRP A 26 7.49 -7.03 3.98
CA TRP A 26 8.49 -7.02 2.91
C TRP A 26 9.37 -5.77 2.94
N CYS A 27 8.77 -4.58 3.05
CA CYS A 27 9.50 -3.32 3.14
C CYS A 27 10.45 -3.28 4.34
N HIS A 28 9.97 -3.72 5.52
CA HIS A 28 10.81 -3.83 6.71
C HIS A 28 11.93 -4.87 6.52
N GLY A 29 11.62 -6.04 5.97
CA GLY A 29 12.58 -7.10 5.71
C GLY A 29 13.73 -6.63 4.81
N ILE A 30 13.43 -5.94 3.70
CA ILE A 30 14.44 -5.42 2.78
C ILE A 30 15.33 -4.38 3.48
N ARG A 31 14.75 -3.45 4.23
CA ARG A 31 15.51 -2.38 4.92
C ARG A 31 16.39 -2.93 6.04
N VAL A 32 15.85 -3.81 6.86
CA VAL A 32 16.61 -4.47 7.93
C VAL A 32 17.72 -5.34 7.33
N GLY A 33 17.41 -6.11 6.29
CA GLY A 33 18.39 -6.92 5.57
C GLY A 33 19.54 -6.07 5.00
N ALA A 34 19.24 -4.95 4.34
CA ALA A 34 20.25 -4.04 3.82
C ALA A 34 21.11 -3.44 4.95
N ALA A 35 20.49 -3.02 6.05
CA ALA A 35 21.22 -2.50 7.22
C ALA A 35 22.16 -3.55 7.84
N LEU A 36 21.70 -4.78 8.00
CA LEU A 36 22.52 -5.89 8.51
C LEU A 36 23.70 -6.21 7.59
N LEU A 37 23.51 -6.17 6.27
CA LEU A 37 24.59 -6.36 5.30
C LEU A 37 25.63 -5.25 5.39
N ILE A 38 25.22 -3.99 5.56
CA ILE A 38 26.13 -2.86 5.77
C ILE A 38 26.96 -3.06 7.05
N VAL A 39 26.29 -3.41 8.16
CA VAL A 39 26.98 -3.68 9.43
C VAL A 39 27.97 -4.84 9.28
N ALA A 40 27.58 -5.93 8.63
CA ALA A 40 28.45 -7.06 8.37
C ALA A 40 29.68 -6.65 7.53
N GLY A 41 29.49 -5.85 6.50
CA GLY A 41 30.58 -5.31 5.68
C GLY A 41 31.58 -4.48 6.50
N ILE A 42 31.08 -3.61 7.39
CA ILE A 42 31.92 -2.80 8.30
C ILE A 42 32.68 -3.70 9.26
N VAL A 43 32.03 -4.67 9.88
CA VAL A 43 32.65 -5.61 10.82
C VAL A 43 33.76 -6.41 10.13
N CYS A 44 33.53 -6.91 8.91
CA CYS A 44 34.57 -7.60 8.13
C CYS A 44 35.78 -6.70 7.86
N GLY A 45 35.56 -5.41 7.56
CA GLY A 45 36.62 -4.43 7.38
C GLY A 45 37.45 -4.18 8.66
N ILE A 46 36.80 -4.07 9.81
CA ILE A 46 37.47 -3.89 11.11
C ILE A 46 38.29 -5.12 11.51
N LEU A 47 37.72 -6.32 11.35
CA LEU A 47 38.40 -7.59 11.67
C LEU A 47 39.67 -7.79 10.84
N ARG A 48 39.69 -7.31 9.61
CA ARG A 48 40.93 -7.30 8.80
C ARG A 48 42.03 -6.50 9.50
N HIS A 49 41.69 -5.32 9.98
CA HIS A 49 42.68 -4.40 10.54
C HIS A 49 43.29 -4.92 11.85
N VAL A 50 42.46 -5.69 12.64
CA VAL A 50 42.87 -6.19 13.97
C VAL A 50 43.54 -7.55 13.89
N HIS A 51 43.14 -8.44 13.01
CA HIS A 51 43.56 -9.86 13.03
C HIS A 51 44.23 -10.35 11.72
N GLY A 52 44.38 -9.50 10.69
CA GLY A 52 44.99 -9.92 9.42
C GLY A 52 44.18 -10.94 8.63
N PHE A 53 42.90 -11.10 8.96
CA PHE A 53 42.02 -12.13 8.39
C PHE A 53 41.73 -11.86 6.91
N SER A 54 41.83 -12.87 6.04
CA SER A 54 41.54 -12.82 4.62
C SER A 54 40.08 -12.54 4.24
N LEU A 55 39.17 -12.40 5.24
CA LEU A 55 37.73 -12.15 5.08
C LEU A 55 37.39 -10.76 4.54
N SER A 56 38.36 -9.87 4.37
CA SER A 56 38.09 -8.51 3.92
C SER A 56 37.56 -8.42 2.48
N GLU A 57 37.91 -9.37 1.64
CA GLU A 57 37.40 -9.44 0.27
C GLU A 57 35.89 -9.65 0.23
N TYR A 58 35.34 -10.30 1.27
CA TYR A 58 33.89 -10.50 1.40
C TYR A 58 33.13 -9.24 1.84
N GLY A 59 33.81 -8.25 2.44
CA GLY A 59 33.22 -6.97 2.85
C GLY A 59 32.57 -6.23 1.67
N TYR A 60 33.22 -6.23 0.50
CA TYR A 60 32.69 -5.59 -0.71
C TYR A 60 31.44 -6.29 -1.23
N ILE A 61 31.34 -7.62 -1.06
CA ILE A 61 30.17 -8.40 -1.46
C ILE A 61 28.96 -7.99 -0.62
N PHE A 62 29.13 -7.78 0.69
CA PHE A 62 28.05 -7.32 1.57
C PHE A 62 27.56 -5.93 1.19
N PHE A 63 28.47 -4.99 0.89
CA PHE A 63 28.06 -3.67 0.39
C PHE A 63 27.37 -3.75 -0.98
N GLY A 64 27.86 -4.59 -1.89
CA GLY A 64 27.22 -4.82 -3.17
C GLY A 64 25.80 -5.38 -3.04
N LEU A 65 25.60 -6.37 -2.16
CA LEU A 65 24.27 -6.94 -1.87
C LEU A 65 23.34 -5.90 -1.23
N ALA A 66 23.84 -5.10 -0.29
CA ALA A 66 23.04 -4.02 0.31
C ALA A 66 22.63 -2.99 -0.75
N GLY A 67 23.52 -2.63 -1.67
CA GLY A 67 23.21 -1.76 -2.81
C GLY A 67 22.16 -2.35 -3.72
N VAL A 68 22.24 -3.64 -4.04
CA VAL A 68 21.21 -4.34 -4.84
C VAL A 68 19.86 -4.30 -4.14
N LEU A 69 19.79 -4.58 -2.84
CA LEU A 69 18.53 -4.50 -2.08
C LEU A 69 17.94 -3.10 -2.11
N TYR A 70 18.77 -2.06 -1.99
CA TYR A 70 18.33 -0.68 -2.09
C TYR A 70 17.77 -0.33 -3.48
N VAL A 71 18.46 -0.77 -4.55
CA VAL A 71 17.99 -0.58 -5.93
C VAL A 71 16.67 -1.31 -6.17
N VAL A 72 16.53 -2.52 -5.65
CA VAL A 72 15.28 -3.30 -5.73
C VAL A 72 14.14 -2.57 -5.03
N ASP A 73 14.33 -2.05 -3.79
CA ASP A 73 13.32 -1.26 -3.10
C ASP A 73 12.93 0.00 -3.88
N ALA A 74 13.93 0.71 -4.42
CA ALA A 74 13.71 1.91 -5.22
C ALA A 74 12.98 1.62 -6.54
N TRP A 75 13.32 0.52 -7.21
CA TRP A 75 12.73 0.15 -8.50
C TRP A 75 11.30 -0.34 -8.36
N PHE A 76 11.07 -1.24 -7.41
CA PHE A 76 9.73 -1.81 -7.18
C PHE A 76 8.82 -0.89 -6.35
N GLY A 77 9.34 0.19 -5.77
CA GLY A 77 8.55 1.18 -5.03
C GLY A 77 7.85 0.63 -3.78
N PHE A 78 8.35 -0.48 -3.19
CA PHE A 78 7.71 -1.14 -2.05
C PHE A 78 7.35 -0.18 -0.92
N SER A 79 8.21 0.80 -0.65
CA SER A 79 7.99 1.81 0.39
C SER A 79 6.85 2.79 0.04
N LYS A 80 6.73 3.19 -1.24
CA LYS A 80 5.67 4.09 -1.70
C LYS A 80 4.32 3.38 -1.75
N ASP A 81 4.32 2.15 -2.24
CA ASP A 81 3.13 1.30 -2.34
C ASP A 81 2.50 1.05 -0.97
N TRP A 82 3.30 0.80 0.07
CA TRP A 82 2.78 0.58 1.42
C TRP A 82 2.01 1.80 1.95
N VAL A 83 2.55 3.01 1.78
CA VAL A 83 1.91 4.26 2.21
C VAL A 83 0.58 4.45 1.49
N ARG A 84 0.54 4.18 0.19
CA ARG A 84 -0.67 4.29 -0.62
C ARG A 84 -1.76 3.30 -0.18
N PHE A 85 -1.41 2.04 0.03
CA PHE A 85 -2.36 1.05 0.57
C PHE A 85 -2.87 1.42 1.95
N MET A 86 -2.04 2.04 2.79
CA MET A 86 -2.46 2.56 4.08
C MET A 86 -3.49 3.68 3.92
N MET A 87 -3.26 4.63 3.02
CA MET A 87 -4.18 5.75 2.76
C MET A 87 -5.54 5.25 2.27
N VAL A 88 -5.56 4.34 1.30
CA VAL A 88 -6.82 3.78 0.78
C VAL A 88 -7.55 2.97 1.86
N SER A 89 -6.82 2.18 2.68
CA SER A 89 -7.43 1.46 3.81
C SER A 89 -8.11 2.39 4.80
N LEU A 90 -7.46 3.50 5.16
CA LEU A 90 -8.03 4.49 6.07
C LEU A 90 -9.26 5.20 5.45
N ALA A 91 -9.20 5.56 4.18
CA ALA A 91 -10.34 6.18 3.49
C ALA A 91 -11.55 5.24 3.41
N ILE A 92 -11.33 3.93 3.21
CA ILE A 92 -12.41 2.93 3.25
C ILE A 92 -12.97 2.80 4.68
N GLU A 93 -12.12 2.76 5.71
CA GLU A 93 -12.56 2.69 7.11
C GLU A 93 -13.37 3.94 7.52
N GLU A 94 -12.95 5.12 7.09
CA GLU A 94 -13.69 6.38 7.27
C GLU A 94 -15.06 6.30 6.59
N ASN A 95 -15.11 5.86 5.32
CA ASN A 95 -16.37 5.70 4.59
C ASN A 95 -17.33 4.69 5.26
N ILE A 96 -16.81 3.60 5.86
CA ILE A 96 -17.61 2.64 6.63
C ILE A 96 -18.22 3.31 7.88
N ASN A 97 -17.42 4.10 8.59
CA ASN A 97 -17.90 4.81 9.76
C ASN A 97 -18.98 5.84 9.39
N ASP A 98 -18.76 6.63 8.34
CA ASP A 98 -19.73 7.58 7.83
C ASP A 98 -21.05 6.91 7.43
N PHE A 99 -20.95 5.75 6.75
CA PHE A 99 -22.13 4.93 6.44
C PHE A 99 -22.88 4.52 7.69
N ALA A 100 -22.18 4.05 8.73
CA ALA A 100 -22.82 3.63 9.97
C ALA A 100 -23.55 4.79 10.67
N PHE A 101 -22.95 5.98 10.69
CA PHE A 101 -23.59 7.19 11.24
C PHE A 101 -24.78 7.64 10.39
N ALA A 102 -24.64 7.69 9.07
CA ALA A 102 -25.71 8.06 8.16
C ALA A 102 -26.91 7.09 8.24
N TRP A 103 -26.61 5.79 8.36
CA TRP A 103 -27.64 4.77 8.56
C TRP A 103 -28.41 4.99 9.87
N LYS A 104 -27.69 5.22 10.97
CA LYS A 104 -28.31 5.50 12.27
C LYS A 104 -29.14 6.76 12.23
N GLY A 105 -28.67 7.81 11.59
CA GLY A 105 -29.43 9.03 11.37
C GLY A 105 -30.74 8.79 10.62
N ALA A 106 -30.66 8.02 9.51
CA ALA A 106 -31.85 7.67 8.73
C ALA A 106 -32.85 6.80 9.55
N GLU A 107 -32.35 5.86 10.37
CA GLU A 107 -33.19 5.04 11.26
C GLU A 107 -33.94 5.87 12.31
N LEU A 108 -33.29 6.89 12.87
CA LEU A 108 -33.91 7.79 13.85
C LEU A 108 -35.01 8.63 13.21
N VAL A 109 -34.76 9.18 12.03
CA VAL A 109 -35.74 10.00 11.30
C VAL A 109 -36.92 9.14 10.81
N GLY A 110 -36.66 7.91 10.31
CA GLY A 110 -37.71 7.00 9.82
C GLY A 110 -38.65 6.50 10.93
N LYS A 111 -38.21 6.48 12.21
CA LYS A 111 -39.08 6.14 13.34
C LYS A 111 -40.09 7.22 13.66
N GLU A 112 -39.84 8.47 13.29
CA GLU A 112 -40.74 9.60 13.51
C GLU A 112 -41.71 9.84 12.35
N GLY A 113 -41.38 9.32 11.13
CA GLY A 113 -42.19 9.49 9.92
C GLY A 113 -42.73 8.17 9.42
N ASN A 114 -44.05 8.08 9.26
CA ASN A 114 -44.72 6.93 8.64
C ASN A 114 -44.67 7.05 7.10
N ASP A 115 -43.44 7.05 6.52
CA ASP A 115 -43.24 7.34 5.08
C ASP A 115 -42.99 6.02 4.33
N ASP A 116 -43.90 5.69 3.41
CA ASP A 116 -43.82 4.47 2.51
C ASP A 116 -42.54 4.45 1.64
N ASN A 117 -41.75 5.54 1.66
CA ASN A 117 -40.55 5.73 0.81
C ASN A 117 -39.22 5.44 1.55
N ASP A 118 -39.26 4.96 2.76
CA ASP A 118 -38.03 4.70 3.55
C ASP A 118 -37.12 3.64 2.89
N GLY A 119 -37.69 2.64 2.23
CA GLY A 119 -36.92 1.62 1.51
C GLY A 119 -36.02 2.19 0.40
N ALA A 120 -36.52 3.16 -0.35
CA ALA A 120 -35.76 3.80 -1.43
C ALA A 120 -34.63 4.68 -0.87
N LYS A 121 -34.87 5.38 0.25
CA LYS A 121 -33.83 6.18 0.94
C LYS A 121 -32.68 5.30 1.44
N TYR A 122 -32.98 4.17 2.08
CA TYR A 122 -31.96 3.22 2.53
C TYR A 122 -31.18 2.60 1.38
N LEU A 123 -31.85 2.26 0.26
CA LEU A 123 -31.19 1.73 -0.93
C LEU A 123 -30.25 2.77 -1.55
N ALA A 124 -30.71 4.03 -1.65
CA ALA A 124 -29.88 5.12 -2.18
C ALA A 124 -28.63 5.34 -1.32
N LEU A 125 -28.79 5.33 0.00
CA LEU A 125 -27.70 5.46 0.96
C LEU A 125 -26.68 4.32 0.80
N VAL A 126 -27.14 3.06 0.76
CA VAL A 126 -26.28 1.89 0.54
C VAL A 126 -25.51 2.04 -0.75
N LYS A 127 -26.19 2.39 -1.83
CA LYS A 127 -25.57 2.55 -3.15
C LYS A 127 -24.48 3.64 -3.11
N GLU A 128 -24.78 4.78 -2.56
CA GLU A 128 -23.84 5.92 -2.48
C GLU A 128 -22.53 5.51 -1.81
N TYR A 129 -22.59 4.89 -0.62
CA TYR A 129 -21.39 4.54 0.14
C TYR A 129 -20.63 3.35 -0.46
N VAL A 130 -21.32 2.41 -1.07
CA VAL A 130 -20.68 1.32 -1.82
C VAL A 130 -20.00 1.88 -3.07
N ASP A 131 -20.64 2.76 -3.83
CA ASP A 131 -20.06 3.40 -5.00
C ASP A 131 -18.83 4.26 -4.63
N ARG A 132 -18.83 4.92 -3.47
CA ARG A 132 -17.65 5.62 -2.94
C ARG A 132 -16.48 4.67 -2.68
N CYS A 133 -16.72 3.50 -2.07
CA CYS A 133 -15.68 2.49 -1.87
C CYS A 133 -15.09 2.02 -3.21
N TYR A 134 -15.94 1.72 -4.20
CA TYR A 134 -15.48 1.37 -5.54
C TYR A 134 -14.71 2.51 -6.21
N GLY A 135 -15.14 3.75 -6.03
CA GLY A 135 -14.45 4.94 -6.52
C GLY A 135 -13.02 5.06 -5.97
N LEU A 136 -12.84 4.85 -4.67
CA LEU A 136 -11.52 4.85 -4.03
C LEU A 136 -10.61 3.75 -4.61
N MET A 137 -11.14 2.54 -4.80
CA MET A 137 -10.39 1.42 -5.39
C MET A 137 -10.01 1.68 -6.84
N MET A 138 -10.93 2.23 -7.63
CA MET A 138 -10.68 2.56 -9.05
C MET A 138 -9.67 3.68 -9.22
N ALA A 139 -9.73 4.72 -8.37
CA ALA A 139 -8.78 5.81 -8.37
C ALA A 139 -7.36 5.30 -8.08
N GLU A 140 -7.20 4.42 -7.08
CA GLU A 140 -5.94 3.77 -6.75
C GLU A 140 -5.40 2.93 -7.92
N THR A 141 -6.26 2.13 -8.54
CA THR A 141 -5.88 1.28 -9.68
C THR A 141 -5.44 2.11 -10.88
N LYS A 142 -6.13 3.21 -11.15
CA LYS A 142 -5.78 4.14 -12.24
C LYS A 142 -4.43 4.80 -11.98
N GLU A 143 -4.21 5.32 -10.78
CA GLU A 143 -2.94 5.95 -10.41
C GLU A 143 -1.76 4.96 -10.55
N TRP A 144 -1.98 3.69 -10.17
CA TRP A 144 -0.99 2.64 -10.38
C TRP A 144 -0.69 2.39 -11.85
N SER A 145 -1.72 2.33 -12.69
CA SER A 145 -1.58 2.15 -14.14
C SER A 145 -0.82 3.31 -14.78
N ASP A 146 -1.14 4.55 -14.40
CA ASP A 146 -0.50 5.76 -14.91
C ASP A 146 0.99 5.80 -14.50
N MET A 147 1.30 5.44 -13.26
CA MET A 147 2.67 5.37 -12.77
C MET A 147 3.51 4.34 -13.54
N PHE A 148 2.95 3.14 -13.78
CA PHE A 148 3.62 2.09 -14.54
C PHE A 148 3.88 2.51 -15.99
N THR A 149 2.91 3.14 -16.63
CA THR A 149 3.02 3.65 -18.00
C THR A 149 4.10 4.73 -18.10
N ASN A 150 4.13 5.66 -17.14
CA ASN A 150 5.13 6.72 -17.11
C ASN A 150 6.54 6.19 -16.88
N GLN A 151 6.73 5.21 -15.98
CA GLN A 151 8.03 4.56 -15.77
C GLN A 151 8.52 3.84 -17.03
N ARG A 152 7.63 3.14 -17.72
CA ARG A 152 7.96 2.48 -18.99
C ARG A 152 8.38 3.49 -20.06
N SER A 153 7.62 4.58 -20.23
CA SER A 153 7.94 5.62 -21.18
C SER A 153 9.27 6.30 -20.88
N ALA A 154 9.56 6.55 -19.60
CA ALA A 154 10.85 7.10 -19.18
C ALA A 154 12.01 6.14 -19.53
N ALA A 155 11.87 4.84 -19.28
CA ALA A 155 12.86 3.84 -19.63
C ALA A 155 13.08 3.74 -21.15
N GLU A 156 12.02 3.76 -21.94
CA GLU A 156 12.10 3.77 -23.42
C GLU A 156 12.80 5.04 -23.95
N ASN A 157 12.57 6.19 -23.34
CA ASN A 157 13.23 7.44 -23.74
C ASN A 157 14.74 7.42 -23.44
N ILE A 158 15.15 6.83 -22.30
CA ILE A 158 16.58 6.66 -21.97
C ILE A 158 17.26 5.75 -23.00
N LEU A 159 16.61 4.64 -23.38
CA LEU A 159 17.15 3.71 -24.37
C LEU A 159 17.26 4.32 -25.78
N LYS A 160 16.34 5.20 -26.15
CA LYS A 160 16.34 5.90 -27.46
C LYS A 160 17.32 7.08 -27.47
N GLY A 161 17.52 7.77 -26.33
CA GLY A 161 18.40 8.93 -26.23
C GLY A 161 19.88 8.57 -26.06
N GLY A 162 20.22 7.34 -25.71
CA GLY A 162 21.61 6.84 -25.55
C GLY A 162 22.29 6.37 -26.85
N GLY A 163 21.64 6.53 -28.03
CA GLY A 163 22.13 6.05 -29.33
C GLY A 163 22.60 7.16 -30.28
N GLY A 164 22.99 8.33 -29.75
CA GLY A 164 23.52 9.45 -30.52
C GLY A 164 24.99 9.73 -30.26
#